data_9ff61dac32df73584b0ff9509879eec2
#
_entry.id   9ff61dac32df73584b0ff9509879eec2
#
_cell.length_a   1.000
_cell.length_b   1.000
_cell.length_c   1.000
_cell.angle_alpha   90.00
_cell.angle_beta   90.00
_cell.angle_gamma   90.00
#
_symmetry.space_group_name_H-M   'P 1'
#
loop_
_entity.id
_entity.type
_entity.pdbx_description
1 polymer ?
#
loop_
_entity_poly.entity_id
_entity_poly.type
_entity_poly.pdbx_seq_one_letter_code
_entity_poly.pdbx_strand_id
1 'polypeptide(L)' 'MAVSYNKLWKKLIDLEMSRSELRVKAGISTRQLAKLGKNENVTTDVLVRVCQALDCNVDEIMDITDQTEENK' A
#
# COMPACT_ATOMS: atom_id res chain seq x y z
N MET A 1 -16.61 -5.58 -0.27
CA MET A 1 -15.37 -5.23 -0.96
C MET A 1 -14.28 -4.91 0.02
N ALA A 2 -13.08 -5.31 -0.27
CA ALA A 2 -11.93 -5.05 0.57
C ALA A 2 -10.76 -4.61 -0.28
N VAL A 3 -9.79 -3.95 0.34
CA VAL A 3 -8.58 -3.56 -0.36
C VAL A 3 -7.43 -4.44 0.12
N SER A 4 -6.47 -4.68 -0.76
CA SER A 4 -5.27 -5.43 -0.43
C SER A 4 -4.07 -4.68 -0.97
N TYR A 5 -3.02 -4.60 -0.15
CA TYR A 5 -1.78 -3.94 -0.54
C TYR A 5 -0.65 -4.96 -0.69
N ASN A 6 -0.99 -6.22 -0.93
CA ASN A 6 0.02 -7.27 -1.08
C ASN A 6 1.00 -6.95 -2.21
N LYS A 7 0.50 -6.36 -3.30
CA LYS A 7 1.38 -5.97 -4.40
C LYS A 7 2.43 -4.96 -3.97
N LEU A 8 2.06 -4.05 -3.05
CA LEU A 8 3.00 -3.06 -2.54
C LEU A 8 4.16 -3.76 -1.83
N TRP A 9 3.83 -4.73 -0.96
CA TRP A 9 4.88 -5.40 -0.20
C TRP A 9 5.78 -6.23 -1.09
N LYS A 10 5.23 -6.88 -2.11
CA LYS A 10 6.03 -7.61 -3.08
C LYS A 10 6.95 -6.67 -3.85
N LYS A 11 6.44 -5.49 -4.18
CA LYS A 11 7.25 -4.50 -4.90
C LYS A 11 8.41 -4.03 -4.04
N LEU A 12 8.18 -3.85 -2.74
CA LEU A 12 9.27 -3.46 -1.83
C LEU A 12 10.34 -4.54 -1.76
N ILE A 13 9.92 -5.80 -1.75
CA ILE A 13 10.87 -6.91 -1.73
C ILE A 13 11.73 -6.88 -3.00
N ASP A 14 11.10 -6.67 -4.15
CA ASP A 14 11.81 -6.60 -5.42
C ASP A 14 12.79 -5.44 -5.46
N LEU A 15 12.44 -4.33 -4.79
CA LEU A 15 13.29 -3.14 -4.74
C LEU A 15 14.29 -3.18 -3.59
N GLU A 16 14.24 -4.23 -2.77
CA GLU A 16 15.08 -4.36 -1.58
C GLU A 16 14.92 -3.16 -0.66
N MET A 17 13.68 -2.73 -0.49
CA MET A 17 13.35 -1.56 0.31
C MET A 17 12.56 -2.00 1.53
N SER A 18 12.90 -1.46 2.71
CA SER A 18 12.15 -1.74 3.92
C SER A 18 10.92 -0.85 3.97
N ARG A 19 9.97 -1.23 4.85
CA ARG A 19 8.77 -0.43 5.05
C ARG A 19 9.13 0.95 5.62
N SER A 20 10.13 1.00 6.51
CA SER A 20 10.58 2.27 7.07
C SER A 20 11.15 3.18 5.99
N GLU A 21 11.88 2.61 5.04
CA GLU A 21 12.41 3.38 3.93
C GLU A 21 11.28 3.92 3.06
N LEU A 22 10.26 3.11 2.82
CA LEU A 22 9.11 3.55 2.06
C LEU A 22 8.43 4.72 2.77
N ARG A 23 8.23 4.62 4.09
CA ARG A 23 7.58 5.67 4.85
C ARG A 23 8.29 7.01 4.67
N VAL A 24 9.60 6.99 4.80
CA VAL A 24 10.40 8.22 4.67
C VAL A 24 10.34 8.73 3.23
N LYS A 25 10.51 7.85 2.27
CA LYS A 25 10.56 8.24 0.87
C LYS A 25 9.22 8.78 0.38
N ALA A 26 8.12 8.19 0.84
CA ALA A 26 6.79 8.64 0.45
C ALA A 26 6.32 9.84 1.27
N GLY A 27 6.96 10.10 2.40
CA GLY A 27 6.55 11.19 3.26
C GLY A 27 5.24 10.94 3.99
N ILE A 28 4.98 9.69 4.35
CA ILE A 28 3.77 9.31 5.07
C ILE A 28 4.11 9.05 6.55
N SER A 29 3.09 9.08 7.39
CA SER A 29 3.27 8.88 8.81
C SER A 29 3.36 7.39 9.15
N THR A 30 3.86 7.10 10.36
CA THR A 30 3.88 5.74 10.86
C THR A 30 2.48 5.13 10.92
N ARG A 31 1.49 5.95 11.30
CA ARG A 31 0.10 5.50 11.36
C ARG A 31 -0.40 5.10 9.98
N GLN A 32 -0.08 5.88 8.96
CA GLN A 32 -0.50 5.58 7.61
C GLN A 32 0.18 4.30 7.10
N LEU A 33 1.44 4.13 7.40
CA LEU A 33 2.14 2.91 7.05
C LEU A 33 1.51 1.70 7.73
N ALA A 34 1.13 1.83 9.00
CA ALA A 34 0.47 0.75 9.73
C ALA A 34 -0.87 0.38 9.10
N LYS A 35 -1.62 1.35 8.63
CA LYS A 35 -2.89 1.07 7.93
C LYS A 35 -2.66 0.27 6.67
N LEU A 36 -1.62 0.61 5.92
CA LEU A 36 -1.27 -0.17 4.73
C LEU A 36 -0.95 -1.61 5.10
N GLY A 37 -0.25 -1.81 6.21
CA GLY A 37 0.10 -3.15 6.67
C GLY A 37 -1.09 -3.99 7.10
N LYS A 38 -2.21 -3.33 7.43
CA LYS A 38 -3.42 -4.00 7.87
C LYS A 38 -4.48 -4.05 6.79
N ASN A 39 -4.16 -3.62 5.58
CA ASN A 39 -5.12 -3.53 4.49
C ASN A 39 -6.32 -2.65 4.84
N GLU A 40 -6.06 -1.58 5.59
CA GLU A 40 -7.09 -0.62 5.94
C GLU A 40 -7.15 0.50 4.91
N ASN A 41 -8.25 1.22 4.90
CA ASN A 41 -8.42 2.33 3.98
C ASN A 41 -7.45 3.46 4.31
N VAL A 42 -6.87 4.04 3.27
CA VAL A 42 -6.04 5.23 3.40
C VAL A 42 -6.55 6.26 2.41
N THR A 43 -6.13 7.50 2.58
CA THR A 43 -6.55 8.56 1.66
C THR A 43 -5.86 8.41 0.32
N THR A 44 -6.47 8.99 -0.70
CA THR A 44 -5.87 9.03 -2.03
C THR A 44 -4.50 9.71 -1.99
N ASP A 45 -4.36 10.72 -1.13
CA ASP A 45 -3.09 11.42 -0.99
C ASP A 45 -1.97 10.46 -0.59
N VAL A 46 -2.25 9.54 0.34
CA VAL A 46 -1.26 8.54 0.74
C VAL A 46 -0.89 7.66 -0.45
N LEU A 47 -1.89 7.22 -1.21
CA LEU A 47 -1.64 6.38 -2.38
C LEU A 47 -0.79 7.10 -3.42
N VAL A 48 -1.07 8.38 -3.66
CA VAL A 48 -0.28 9.18 -4.59
C VAL A 48 1.17 9.26 -4.13
N ARG A 49 1.38 9.53 -2.84
CA ARG A 49 2.72 9.65 -2.30
C ARG A 49 3.52 8.35 -2.44
N VAL A 50 2.87 7.22 -2.17
CA VAL A 50 3.51 5.92 -2.32
C VAL A 50 3.84 5.64 -3.78
N CYS A 51 2.91 5.91 -4.69
CA CYS A 51 3.15 5.71 -6.12
C CYS A 51 4.29 6.57 -6.62
N GLN A 52 4.36 7.82 -6.18
CA GLN A 52 5.45 8.71 -6.58
C GLN A 52 6.79 8.22 -6.04
N ALA A 53 6.79 7.72 -4.81
CA ALA A 53 8.03 7.22 -4.20
C ALA A 53 8.57 6.01 -4.95
N LEU A 54 7.68 5.17 -5.49
CA LEU A 54 8.06 3.94 -6.18
C LEU A 54 8.01 4.06 -7.69
N ASP A 55 7.61 5.24 -8.20
CA ASP A 55 7.53 5.50 -9.64
C ASP A 55 6.64 4.46 -10.33
N CYS A 56 5.42 4.30 -9.82
CA CYS A 56 4.48 3.33 -10.36
C CYS A 56 3.05 3.84 -10.26
N ASN A 57 2.12 3.06 -10.78
CA ASN A 57 0.69 3.39 -10.71
C ASN A 57 0.03 2.64 -9.56
N VAL A 58 -1.17 3.11 -9.19
CA VAL A 58 -1.86 2.55 -8.04
C VAL A 58 -2.21 1.07 -8.23
N ASP A 59 -2.46 0.64 -9.45
CA ASP A 59 -2.78 -0.76 -9.70
C ASP A 59 -1.59 -1.68 -9.49
N GLU A 60 -0.39 -1.12 -9.35
CA GLU A 60 0.79 -1.91 -9.06
C GLU A 60 1.04 -2.08 -7.57
N ILE A 61 0.27 -1.39 -6.72
CA ILE A 61 0.47 -1.45 -5.27
C ILE A 61 -0.77 -1.92 -4.53
N MET A 62 -1.93 -1.94 -5.15
CA MET A 62 -3.15 -2.36 -4.45
C MET A 62 -4.10 -3.07 -5.38
N ASP A 63 -4.96 -3.88 -4.78
CA ASP A 63 -6.06 -4.53 -5.44
C ASP A 63 -7.33 -4.27 -4.67
N ILE A 64 -8.44 -4.30 -5.36
CA ILE A 64 -9.75 -4.33 -4.72
C ILE A 64 -10.22 -5.76 -4.82
N THR A 65 -10.45 -6.38 -3.67
CA THR A 65 -10.85 -7.78 -3.63
C THR A 65 -12.32 -7.88 -3.30
N ASP A 66 -12.89 -9.01 -3.62
CA ASP A 66 -14.30 -9.25 -3.41
C ASP A 66 -14.54 -10.35 -2.42
N GLN A 67 -13.59 -10.59 -1.55
CA GLN A 67 -13.65 -11.72 -0.66
C GLN A 67 -14.59 -11.51 0.49
N THR A 68 -15.16 -10.34 0.63
CA THR A 68 -16.11 -10.10 1.69
C THR A 68 -17.36 -10.92 1.55
N GLU A 69 -17.56 -11.46 0.39
CA GLU A 69 -18.69 -12.28 0.22
C GLU A 69 -18.64 -13.51 0.95
N GLU A 70 -17.61 -13.83 1.27
CA GLU A 70 -17.53 -14.99 1.97
C GLU A 70 -17.96 -14.86 3.27
N ASN A 71 -18.37 -14.37 3.15
CA ASN A 71 -18.55 -14.35 4.03
C ASN A 71 -19.35 -14.58 4.39
N LYS A 72 -19.55 -14.66 3.79
CA LYS A 72 -20.11 -14.95 3.76
C LYS A 72 -20.25 -15.40 4.04
#